data_f3e386b16d30d904b06ae1e5c6e3d5d0
#
_entry.id   f3e386b16d30d904b06ae1e5c6e3d5d0
#
_cell.length_a   1.000
_cell.length_b   1.000
_cell.length_c   1.000
_cell.angle_alpha   90.00
_cell.angle_beta   90.00
_cell.angle_gamma   90.00
#
_symmetry.space_group_name_H-M   'P 1'
#
loop_
_entity.id
_entity.type
_entity.pdbx_description
1 polymer ?
#
loop_
_entity_poly.entity_id
_entity_poly.type
_entity_poly.pdbx_seq_one_letter_code
_entity_poly.pdbx_strand_id
1 'polypeptide(L)'
;DIKYDVAKIRHSVVGGFDTITNGLCSAIYNETDGIFTDVYKPKNYEDICEKLDLRIKERWNLDEIKIIEGLLFISMLPLHKDHFERQLALYSIGIQRLNEALDNFGKND
;
A
#
# COMPACT_ATOMS: atom_id res chain seq x y z
N ASP A 1 -17.13 -1.69 8.72
CA ASP A 1 -16.43 -2.92 9.08
C ASP A 1 -15.08 -2.59 9.69
N ILE A 2 -14.78 -3.21 10.82
CA ILE A 2 -13.53 -2.97 11.55
C ILE A 2 -12.30 -3.31 10.70
N LYS A 3 -12.36 -4.41 9.94
CA LYS A 3 -11.24 -4.80 9.06
C LYS A 3 -10.95 -3.74 8.00
N TYR A 4 -11.99 -3.13 7.46
CA TYR A 4 -11.86 -2.06 6.50
C TYR A 4 -11.17 -0.84 7.14
N ASP A 5 -11.58 -0.50 8.36
CA ASP A 5 -10.99 0.64 9.09
C ASP A 5 -9.53 0.39 9.42
N VAL A 6 -9.17 -0.83 9.82
CA VAL A 6 -7.78 -1.22 10.06
C VAL A 6 -6.96 -1.13 8.78
N ALA A 7 -7.53 -1.60 7.67
CA ALA A 7 -6.86 -1.52 6.37
C ALA A 7 -6.62 -0.06 5.94
N LYS A 8 -7.54 0.85 6.26
CA LYS A 8 -7.37 2.27 5.98
C LYS A 8 -6.20 2.88 6.77
N ILE A 9 -6.04 2.47 8.02
CA ILE A 9 -4.90 2.92 8.82
C ILE A 9 -3.60 2.44 8.17
N ARG A 10 -3.53 1.18 7.79
CA ARG A 10 -2.35 0.64 7.14
C ARG A 10 -2.10 1.31 5.79
N HIS A 11 -3.16 1.59 5.03
CA HIS A 11 -3.12 2.30 3.76
C HIS A 11 -2.44 3.68 3.92
N SER A 12 -2.73 4.39 4.99
CA SER A 12 -2.13 5.70 5.25
C SER A 12 -0.71 5.58 5.80
N VAL A 13 -0.50 4.69 6.77
CA VAL A 13 0.78 4.60 7.49
C VAL A 13 1.83 3.84 6.68
N VAL A 14 1.54 2.59 6.30
CA VAL A 14 2.50 1.74 5.60
C VAL A 14 2.55 2.07 4.13
N GLY A 15 1.39 2.22 3.49
CA GLY A 15 1.31 2.51 2.07
C GLY A 15 1.62 3.95 1.71
N GLY A 16 1.57 4.87 2.67
CA GLY A 16 1.93 6.26 2.43
C GLY A 16 0.92 7.03 1.59
N PHE A 17 -0.36 6.67 1.66
CA PHE A 17 -1.38 7.32 0.84
C PHE A 17 -1.38 8.83 0.99
N ASP A 18 -1.34 9.33 2.24
CA ASP A 18 -1.35 10.77 2.48
C ASP A 18 -0.11 11.46 1.92
N THR A 19 1.05 10.80 2.00
CA THR A 19 2.30 11.30 1.44
C THR A 19 2.20 11.39 -0.08
N ILE A 20 1.64 10.36 -0.71
CA ILE A 20 1.46 10.32 -2.16
C ILE A 20 0.53 11.44 -2.62
N THR A 21 -0.61 11.61 -1.94
CA THR A 21 -1.59 12.63 -2.33
C THR A 21 -1.10 14.05 -2.08
N ASN A 22 -0.15 14.22 -1.17
CA ASN A 22 0.50 15.52 -0.94
C ASN A 22 1.67 15.78 -1.90
N GLY A 23 1.90 14.89 -2.86
CA GLY A 23 2.91 15.11 -3.88
C GLY A 23 4.33 14.77 -3.46
N LEU A 24 4.53 14.10 -2.31
CA LEU A 24 5.83 13.71 -1.81
C LEU A 24 6.22 12.33 -2.35
N CYS A 25 6.02 12.13 -3.63
CA CYS A 25 6.38 10.89 -4.31
C CYS A 25 6.75 11.18 -5.76
N SER A 26 7.49 10.26 -6.36
CA SER A 26 7.71 10.25 -7.80
C SER A 26 7.43 8.83 -8.32
N ALA A 27 6.98 8.75 -9.56
CA ALA A 27 6.73 7.47 -10.21
C ALA A 27 7.07 7.57 -11.68
N ILE A 28 7.81 6.58 -12.17
CA ILE A 28 8.25 6.53 -13.57
C ILE A 28 7.87 5.17 -14.13
N TYR A 29 7.24 5.17 -15.30
CA TYR A 29 6.94 3.96 -16.03
C TYR A 29 7.97 3.76 -17.15
N ASN A 30 8.51 2.55 -17.21
CA ASN A 30 9.43 2.15 -18.26
C ASN A 30 8.95 0.80 -18.79
N GLU A 31 8.77 0.67 -20.11
CA GLU A 31 8.27 -0.56 -20.73
C GLU A 31 9.15 -1.77 -20.45
N THR A 32 10.46 -1.56 -20.30
CA THR A 32 11.41 -2.64 -20.05
C THR A 32 11.43 -3.06 -18.59
N ASP A 33 11.45 -2.09 -17.68
CA ASP A 33 11.72 -2.32 -16.26
C ASP A 33 10.49 -2.17 -15.38
N GLY A 34 9.38 -1.66 -15.91
CA GLY A 34 8.12 -1.51 -15.16
C GLY A 34 7.98 -0.17 -14.50
N ILE A 35 7.36 -0.15 -13.32
CA ILE A 35 7.08 1.07 -12.59
C ILE A 35 8.06 1.22 -11.43
N PHE A 36 8.72 2.37 -11.36
CA PHE A 36 9.59 2.74 -10.24
C PHE A 36 8.91 3.84 -9.45
N THR A 37 8.79 3.65 -8.14
CA THR A 37 8.19 4.65 -7.26
C THR A 37 9.19 5.03 -6.18
N ASP A 38 9.18 6.32 -5.83
CA ASP A 38 9.93 6.84 -4.71
C ASP A 38 8.98 7.68 -3.87
N VAL A 39 8.67 7.20 -2.67
CA VAL A 39 7.73 7.84 -1.76
C VAL A 39 8.50 8.26 -0.52
N TYR A 40 8.33 9.53 -0.12
CA TYR A 40 8.97 10.03 1.10
C TYR A 40 8.56 9.18 2.30
N LYS A 41 9.55 8.81 3.11
CA LYS A 41 9.32 8.02 4.32
C LYS A 41 10.01 8.69 5.49
N PRO A 42 9.32 8.82 6.64
CA PRO A 42 9.95 9.39 7.82
C PRO A 42 11.08 8.50 8.33
N LYS A 43 11.94 9.07 9.15
CA LYS A 43 13.17 8.42 9.60
C LYS A 43 12.91 7.09 10.34
N ASN A 44 11.80 7.00 11.06
CA ASN A 44 11.44 5.81 11.84
C ASN A 44 10.33 4.99 11.19
N TYR A 45 10.19 5.11 9.86
CA TYR A 45 9.09 4.50 9.12
C TYR A 45 9.02 2.98 9.31
N GLU A 46 10.16 2.30 9.16
CA GLU A 46 10.17 0.84 9.26
C GLU A 46 9.76 0.33 10.64
N ASP A 47 10.22 1.02 11.69
CA ASP A 47 9.87 0.68 13.05
C ASP A 47 8.37 0.86 13.32
N ILE A 48 7.81 1.96 12.83
CA ILE A 48 6.37 2.22 12.96
C ILE A 48 5.56 1.14 12.25
N CYS A 49 5.96 0.78 11.02
CA CYS A 49 5.27 -0.25 10.24
C CYS A 49 5.31 -1.61 10.93
N GLU A 50 6.47 -1.99 11.46
CA GLU A 50 6.63 -3.25 12.17
C GLU A 50 5.74 -3.32 13.40
N LYS A 51 5.72 -2.26 14.20
CA LYS A 51 4.88 -2.19 15.41
C LYS A 51 3.40 -2.25 15.06
N LEU A 52 2.99 -1.54 14.02
CA LEU A 52 1.60 -1.56 13.57
C LEU A 52 1.20 -2.97 13.13
N ASP A 53 2.03 -3.64 12.34
CA ASP A 53 1.73 -4.97 11.85
C ASP A 53 1.65 -5.99 12.98
N LEU A 54 2.51 -5.88 13.99
CA LEU A 54 2.44 -6.73 15.17
C LEU A 54 1.11 -6.56 15.92
N ARG A 55 0.64 -5.32 16.05
CA ARG A 55 -0.65 -5.03 16.67
C ARG A 55 -1.82 -5.60 15.87
N ILE A 56 -1.75 -5.47 14.55
CA ILE A 56 -2.79 -6.01 13.68
C ILE A 56 -2.86 -7.53 13.83
N LYS A 57 -1.71 -8.21 13.83
CA LYS A 57 -1.65 -9.67 13.93
C LYS A 57 -2.25 -10.22 15.22
N GLU A 58 -2.29 -9.42 16.27
CA GLU A 58 -2.88 -9.86 17.54
C GLU A 58 -4.39 -10.13 17.43
N ARG A 59 -5.08 -9.52 16.47
CA ARG A 59 -6.55 -9.60 16.36
C ARG A 59 -7.06 -10.03 14.99
N TRP A 60 -6.26 -9.82 13.94
CA TRP A 60 -6.71 -10.08 12.57
C TRP A 60 -5.65 -10.80 11.78
N ASN A 61 -6.08 -11.42 10.67
CA ASN A 61 -5.15 -11.97 9.70
C ASN A 61 -4.55 -10.82 8.89
N LEU A 62 -3.25 -10.63 8.99
CA LEU A 62 -2.56 -9.52 8.33
C LEU A 62 -2.72 -9.59 6.81
N ASP A 63 -2.72 -10.80 6.23
CA ASP A 63 -2.85 -10.94 4.78
C ASP A 63 -4.22 -10.49 4.29
N GLU A 64 -5.29 -10.78 5.04
CA GLU A 64 -6.62 -10.25 4.71
C GLU A 64 -6.62 -8.72 4.74
N ILE A 65 -5.98 -8.13 5.74
CA ILE A 65 -5.89 -6.67 5.85
C ILE A 65 -5.10 -6.10 4.66
N LYS A 66 -4.01 -6.75 4.26
CA LYS A 66 -3.22 -6.32 3.08
C LYS A 66 -4.02 -6.39 1.79
N ILE A 67 -4.88 -7.40 1.65
CA ILE A 67 -5.76 -7.49 0.47
C ILE A 67 -6.70 -6.30 0.43
N ILE A 68 -7.34 -5.99 1.54
CA ILE A 68 -8.26 -4.84 1.60
C ILE A 68 -7.50 -3.54 1.33
N GLU A 69 -6.31 -3.40 1.91
CA GLU A 69 -5.45 -2.23 1.68
C GLU A 69 -5.10 -2.09 0.19
N GLY A 70 -4.67 -3.18 -0.45
CA GLY A 70 -4.33 -3.17 -1.87
C GLY A 70 -5.51 -2.77 -2.74
N LEU A 71 -6.69 -3.31 -2.45
CA LEU A 71 -7.91 -2.96 -3.17
C LEU A 71 -8.30 -1.49 -2.95
N LEU A 72 -8.03 -0.95 -1.76
CA LEU A 72 -8.24 0.48 -1.49
C LEU A 72 -7.37 1.33 -2.41
N PHE A 73 -6.08 1.01 -2.55
CA PHE A 73 -5.21 1.75 -3.46
C PHE A 73 -5.73 1.71 -4.90
N ILE A 74 -6.13 0.54 -5.37
CA ILE A 74 -6.65 0.40 -6.74
C ILE A 74 -7.94 1.20 -6.91
N SER A 75 -8.82 1.21 -5.91
CA SER A 75 -10.08 1.93 -5.97
C SER A 75 -9.91 3.46 -6.05
N MET A 76 -8.75 3.96 -5.63
CA MET A 76 -8.47 5.40 -5.66
C MET A 76 -7.99 5.89 -7.03
N LEU A 77 -7.66 4.99 -7.95
CA LEU A 77 -7.11 5.39 -9.26
C LEU A 77 -8.02 6.36 -10.03
N PRO A 78 -9.35 6.12 -10.14
CA PRO A 78 -10.20 7.06 -10.87
C PRO A 78 -10.25 8.46 -10.26
N LEU A 79 -10.01 8.58 -8.95
CA LEU A 79 -10.04 9.87 -8.25
C LEU A 79 -8.81 10.72 -8.53
N HIS A 80 -7.75 10.12 -9.07
CA HIS A 80 -6.47 10.80 -9.33
C HIS A 80 -6.11 10.82 -10.80
N LYS A 81 -7.10 10.77 -11.69
CA LYS A 81 -6.85 10.67 -13.13
C LYS A 81 -6.14 11.90 -13.72
N ASP A 82 -6.14 13.03 -13.01
CA ASP A 82 -5.43 14.24 -13.43
C ASP A 82 -3.94 14.23 -13.03
N HIS A 83 -3.49 13.19 -12.31
CA HIS A 83 -2.13 13.09 -11.79
C HIS A 83 -1.55 11.71 -12.09
N PHE A 84 -0.91 11.61 -13.25
CA PHE A 84 -0.41 10.32 -13.74
C PHE A 84 0.59 9.68 -12.78
N GLU A 85 1.51 10.48 -12.20
CA GLU A 85 2.48 9.95 -11.25
C GLU A 85 1.81 9.38 -10.00
N ARG A 86 0.75 10.05 -9.51
CA ARG A 86 -0.01 9.55 -8.36
C ARG A 86 -0.69 8.24 -8.70
N GLN A 87 -1.28 8.14 -9.89
CA GLN A 87 -1.92 6.89 -10.32
C GLN A 87 -0.91 5.75 -10.39
N LEU A 88 0.28 6.00 -10.94
CA LEU A 88 1.32 4.98 -11.01
C LEU A 88 1.74 4.53 -9.62
N ALA A 89 1.94 5.48 -8.70
CA ALA A 89 2.34 5.16 -7.34
C ALA A 89 1.26 4.34 -6.62
N LEU A 90 0.00 4.76 -6.71
CA LEU A 90 -1.12 4.06 -6.07
C LEU A 90 -1.29 2.65 -6.64
N TYR A 91 -1.21 2.52 -7.96
CA TYR A 91 -1.31 1.23 -8.63
C TYR A 91 -0.19 0.29 -8.20
N SER A 92 1.04 0.78 -8.23
CA SER A 92 2.23 -0.02 -7.89
C SER A 92 2.16 -0.52 -6.45
N ILE A 93 1.82 0.34 -5.50
CA ILE A 93 1.72 -0.04 -4.10
C ILE A 93 0.55 -1.01 -3.89
N GLY A 94 -0.59 -0.76 -4.53
CA GLY A 94 -1.74 -1.65 -4.44
C GLY A 94 -1.43 -3.06 -4.93
N ILE A 95 -0.79 -3.17 -6.09
CA ILE A 95 -0.40 -4.48 -6.64
C ILE A 95 0.64 -5.15 -5.73
N GLN A 96 1.58 -4.40 -5.20
CA GLN A 96 2.59 -4.93 -4.29
C GLN A 96 1.94 -5.54 -3.05
N ARG A 97 0.96 -4.86 -2.44
CA ARG A 97 0.27 -5.38 -1.26
C ARG A 97 -0.52 -6.65 -1.57
N LEU A 98 -1.20 -6.68 -2.72
CA LEU A 98 -1.93 -7.88 -3.15
C LEU A 98 -0.98 -9.05 -3.36
N ASN A 99 0.17 -8.82 -4.01
CA ASN A 99 1.15 -9.87 -4.25
C ASN A 99 1.74 -10.41 -2.94
N GLU A 100 2.05 -9.53 -1.99
CA GLU A 100 2.56 -9.95 -0.68
C GLU A 100 1.57 -10.89 0.01
N ALA A 101 0.30 -10.54 0.01
CA ALA A 101 -0.74 -11.34 0.66
C ALA A 101 -0.95 -12.68 -0.06
N LEU A 102 -1.00 -12.66 -1.40
CA LEU A 102 -1.22 -13.88 -2.19
C LEU A 102 -0.05 -14.84 -2.08
N ASP A 103 1.18 -14.34 -2.04
CA ASP A 103 2.36 -15.18 -1.85
C ASP A 103 2.30 -15.93 -0.51
N ASN A 104 1.85 -15.27 0.55
CA ASN A 104 1.72 -15.90 1.86
C ASN A 104 0.62 -16.96 1.88
N PHE A 105 -0.49 -16.74 1.20
CA PHE A 105 -1.54 -17.75 1.07
C PHE A 105 -1.02 -18.98 0.34
N GLY A 106 -0.22 -18.80 -0.70
CA GLY A 106 0.38 -19.89 -1.43
C GLY A 106 1.34 -20.74 -0.60
N LYS A 107 2.02 -20.12 0.37
CA LYS A 107 2.99 -20.81 1.22
C LYS A 107 2.32 -21.63 2.34
N ASN A 108 1.08 -21.34 2.65
CA ASN A 108 0.35 -22.02 3.73
C ASN A 108 -0.44 -23.24 3.24
N ASP A 109 -0.40 -23.48 1.95
CA ASP A 109 -0.99 -24.68 1.35
C ASP A 109 0.07 -25.81 1.32
#